data_f6f09258256b3a9e048e2fb4fa3dbe6d
#
_entry.id   f6f09258256b3a9e048e2fb4fa3dbe6d
#
_cell.length_a   1.000
_cell.length_b   1.000
_cell.length_c   1.000
_cell.angle_alpha   90.00
_cell.angle_beta   90.00
_cell.angle_gamma   90.00
#
_symmetry.space_group_name_H-M   'P 1'
#
loop_
_entity.id
_entity.type
_entity.pdbx_description
1 polymer ?
#
loop_
_entity_poly.entity_id
_entity_poly.type
_entity_poly.pdbx_seq_one_letter_code
_entity_poly.pdbx_strand_id
1 'polypeptide(L)'
;MKILIAVASKEYSGPTLRVGMQIAKALNASTTIVDVAEKANKFNSKVVSLAQERMDSWEFDRPGIDVLEWAFNFLAENNYIAPTMIEAGFSTNMLVEIGENRSEVFLKGTVCKDVQLILRNGDIIAELREEVKQGHYDVTII
;
A
#
# COMPACT_ATOMS: atom_id res chain seq x y z
N MET A 1 15.30 0.33 -12.78
CA MET A 1 15.25 -0.59 -11.64
C MET A 1 13.89 -0.47 -10.95
N LYS A 2 13.34 -1.59 -10.51
CA LYS A 2 12.08 -1.65 -9.78
C LYS A 2 12.32 -2.23 -8.38
N ILE A 3 11.82 -1.55 -7.37
CA ILE A 3 11.98 -1.96 -5.97
C ILE A 3 10.60 -2.21 -5.37
N LEU A 4 10.48 -3.32 -4.65
CA LEU A 4 9.30 -3.63 -3.84
C LEU A 4 9.65 -3.45 -2.37
N ILE A 5 8.81 -2.70 -1.65
CA ILE A 5 8.91 -2.52 -0.20
C ILE A 5 7.65 -3.13 0.41
N ALA A 6 7.83 -4.18 1.20
CA ALA A 6 6.71 -4.83 1.87
C ALA A 6 6.55 -4.25 3.27
N VAL A 7 5.39 -3.70 3.55
CA VAL A 7 5.04 -3.16 4.86
C VAL A 7 3.93 -4.02 5.48
N ALA A 8 3.90 -4.11 6.78
CA ALA A 8 2.92 -4.95 7.48
C ALA A 8 2.10 -4.16 8.50
N SER A 9 2.71 -3.24 9.20
CA SER A 9 2.01 -2.41 10.17
C SER A 9 2.71 -1.07 10.35
N LYS A 10 1.95 -0.11 10.79
CA LYS A 10 2.47 1.24 11.11
C LYS A 10 3.51 1.21 12.22
N GLU A 11 3.37 0.26 13.14
CA GLU A 11 4.22 0.18 14.34
C GLU A 11 5.60 -0.40 14.05
N TYR A 12 5.67 -1.38 13.15
CA TYR A 12 6.89 -2.14 12.91
C TYR A 12 7.57 -1.83 11.58
N SER A 13 6.83 -1.33 10.61
CA SER A 13 7.33 -1.13 9.25
C SER A 13 7.93 0.26 8.99
N GLY A 14 7.96 1.13 9.98
CA GLY A 14 8.57 2.45 9.84
C GLY A 14 10.01 2.41 9.34
N PRO A 15 10.91 1.66 10.00
CA PRO A 15 12.29 1.53 9.52
C PRO A 15 12.40 0.92 8.12
N THR A 16 11.57 -0.08 7.81
CA THR A 16 11.55 -0.70 6.48
C THR A 16 11.19 0.31 5.40
N LEU A 17 10.17 1.09 5.63
CA LEU A 17 9.73 2.12 4.68
C LEU A 17 10.77 3.22 4.54
N ARG A 18 11.33 3.68 5.65
CA ARG A 18 12.35 4.73 5.64
C ARG A 18 13.59 4.30 4.86
N VAL A 19 14.15 3.15 5.18
CA VAL A 19 15.35 2.63 4.50
C VAL A 19 15.06 2.30 3.05
N GLY A 20 13.91 1.67 2.78
CA GLY A 20 13.49 1.35 1.42
C GLY A 20 13.39 2.58 0.53
N MET A 21 12.82 3.65 1.03
CA MET A 21 12.70 4.89 0.27
C MET A 21 14.04 5.60 0.08
N GLN A 22 14.96 5.49 1.04
CA GLN A 22 16.32 6.01 0.87
C GLN A 22 17.06 5.27 -0.25
N ILE A 23 16.90 3.96 -0.32
CA ILE A 23 17.49 3.15 -1.39
C ILE A 23 16.86 3.51 -2.74
N ALA A 24 15.55 3.64 -2.79
CA ALA A 24 14.82 4.03 -4.00
C ALA A 24 15.29 5.39 -4.52
N LYS A 25 15.47 6.35 -3.62
CA LYS A 25 16.00 7.66 -3.95
C LYS A 25 17.42 7.59 -4.53
N ALA A 26 18.29 6.84 -3.87
CA ALA A 26 19.69 6.69 -4.29
C ALA A 26 19.81 6.06 -5.67
N LEU A 27 18.93 5.14 -6.00
CA LEU A 27 18.93 4.40 -7.27
C LEU A 27 18.02 5.01 -8.34
N ASN A 28 17.29 6.08 -8.00
CA ASN A 28 16.25 6.64 -8.88
C ASN A 28 15.30 5.56 -9.42
N ALA A 29 14.82 4.71 -8.53
CA ALA A 29 14.06 3.52 -8.88
C ALA A 29 12.55 3.79 -8.94
N SER A 30 11.85 2.99 -9.76
CA SER A 30 10.41 2.85 -9.64
C SER A 30 10.12 2.01 -8.40
N THR A 31 9.23 2.49 -7.53
CA THR A 31 9.03 1.90 -6.20
C THR A 31 7.59 1.48 -6.01
N THR A 32 7.40 0.28 -5.50
CA THR A 32 6.09 -0.22 -5.10
C THR A 32 6.11 -0.53 -3.61
N ILE A 33 5.15 0.02 -2.89
CA ILE A 33 4.95 -0.25 -1.47
C ILE A 33 3.70 -1.13 -1.37
N VAL A 34 3.86 -2.32 -0.82
CA VAL A 34 2.74 -3.28 -0.73
C VAL A 34 2.43 -3.59 0.72
N ASP A 35 1.15 -3.57 1.06
CA ASP A 35 0.61 -4.14 2.28
C ASP A 35 -0.28 -5.32 1.90
N VAL A 36 -0.12 -6.43 2.60
CA VAL A 36 -1.00 -7.58 2.47
C VAL A 36 -1.80 -7.69 3.75
N ALA A 37 -3.09 -7.43 3.66
CA ALA A 37 -4.01 -7.56 4.77
C ALA A 37 -4.75 -8.88 4.69
N GLU A 38 -4.84 -9.60 5.80
CA GLU A 38 -5.58 -10.86 5.85
C GLU A 38 -7.07 -10.61 5.64
N LYS A 39 -7.72 -11.51 4.92
CA LYS A 39 -9.16 -11.48 4.81
C LYS A 39 -9.77 -11.85 6.15
N ALA A 40 -10.82 -11.13 6.55
CA ALA A 40 -11.63 -11.54 7.68
C ALA A 40 -12.14 -12.97 7.46
N ASN A 41 -12.07 -13.81 8.49
CA ASN A 41 -12.62 -15.15 8.37
C ASN A 41 -14.16 -15.09 8.25
N LYS A 42 -14.79 -16.20 7.84
CA LYS A 42 -16.24 -16.25 7.59
C LYS A 42 -17.09 -15.87 8.80
N PHE A 43 -16.61 -16.13 10.00
CA PHE A 43 -17.32 -15.80 11.22
C PHE A 43 -17.28 -14.28 11.47
N ASN A 44 -16.11 -13.70 11.33
CA ASN A 44 -15.95 -12.26 11.51
C ASN A 44 -16.63 -11.48 10.38
N SER A 45 -16.68 -12.04 9.16
CA SER A 45 -17.31 -11.34 8.04
C SER A 45 -18.83 -11.16 8.22
N LYS A 46 -19.51 -12.07 8.91
CA LYS A 46 -20.94 -11.88 9.22
C LYS A 46 -21.18 -10.72 10.19
N VAL A 47 -20.36 -10.62 11.22
CA VAL A 47 -20.47 -9.54 12.20
C VAL A 47 -20.10 -8.21 11.56
N VAL A 48 -19.05 -8.21 10.76
CA VAL A 48 -18.59 -7.02 10.02
C VAL A 48 -19.64 -6.57 9.01
N SER A 49 -20.27 -7.50 8.29
CA SER A 49 -21.32 -7.16 7.32
C SER A 49 -22.52 -6.51 7.98
N LEU A 50 -22.95 -7.01 9.14
CA LEU A 50 -24.05 -6.41 9.89
C LEU A 50 -23.69 -5.02 10.39
N ALA A 51 -22.46 -4.80 10.80
CA ALA A 51 -21.99 -3.49 11.23
C ALA A 51 -21.89 -2.54 10.02
N GLN A 52 -21.42 -3.01 8.88
CA GLN A 52 -21.30 -2.22 7.66
C GLN A 52 -22.65 -1.79 7.11
N GLU A 53 -23.66 -2.65 7.15
CA GLU A 53 -25.01 -2.30 6.73
C GLU A 53 -25.59 -1.14 7.54
N ARG A 54 -25.17 -1.01 8.79
CA ARG A 54 -25.59 0.08 9.68
C ARG A 54 -24.76 1.34 9.54
N MET A 55 -23.52 1.20 9.06
CA MET A 55 -22.55 2.29 9.06
C MET A 55 -22.37 2.92 7.68
N ASP A 56 -23.13 2.52 6.71
CA ASP A 56 -23.17 3.07 5.35
C ASP A 56 -21.78 3.43 4.78
N SER A 57 -21.32 2.68 3.81
CA SER A 57 -20.17 3.05 2.99
C SER A 57 -18.90 3.48 3.77
N TRP A 58 -18.68 2.92 4.94
CA TRP A 58 -17.42 3.14 5.64
C TRP A 58 -16.31 2.36 4.92
N GLU A 59 -15.84 2.96 3.84
CA GLU A 59 -14.74 2.45 3.04
C GLU A 59 -13.46 2.31 3.85
N PHE A 60 -13.41 2.97 5.03
CA PHE A 60 -12.30 2.91 5.96
C PHE A 60 -12.15 1.58 6.68
N ASP A 61 -13.19 0.73 6.66
CA ASP A 61 -13.15 -0.57 7.33
C ASP A 61 -12.48 -1.65 6.51
N ARG A 62 -12.06 -1.33 5.31
CA ARG A 62 -11.32 -2.28 4.49
C ARG A 62 -9.95 -2.53 5.10
N PRO A 63 -9.60 -3.80 5.43
CA PRO A 63 -8.31 -4.11 6.03
C PRO A 63 -7.14 -3.60 5.18
N GLY A 64 -6.21 -2.92 5.81
CA GLY A 64 -5.01 -2.41 5.16
C GLY A 64 -5.11 -0.96 4.67
N ILE A 65 -6.29 -0.37 4.60
CA ILE A 65 -6.45 1.02 4.16
C ILE A 65 -5.67 1.99 5.06
N ASP A 66 -5.72 1.77 6.36
CA ASP A 66 -4.98 2.59 7.32
C ASP A 66 -3.47 2.51 7.13
N VAL A 67 -2.96 1.37 6.73
CA VAL A 67 -1.53 1.19 6.43
C VAL A 67 -1.15 1.94 5.17
N LEU A 68 -1.99 1.90 4.12
CA LEU A 68 -1.75 2.68 2.92
C LEU A 68 -1.78 4.18 3.19
N GLU A 69 -2.72 4.64 3.99
CA GLU A 69 -2.79 6.05 4.38
C GLU A 69 -1.54 6.48 5.14
N TRP A 70 -1.08 5.64 6.06
CA TRP A 70 0.15 5.87 6.79
C TRP A 70 1.36 5.96 5.84
N ALA A 71 1.46 5.05 4.88
CA ALA A 71 2.53 5.08 3.89
C ALA A 71 2.46 6.35 3.03
N PHE A 72 1.27 6.73 2.59
CA PHE A 72 1.07 7.96 1.83
C PHE A 72 1.54 9.18 2.64
N ASN A 73 1.14 9.27 3.90
CA ASN A 73 1.53 10.38 4.76
C ASN A 73 3.05 10.43 4.98
N PHE A 74 3.69 9.27 5.12
CA PHE A 74 5.15 9.21 5.18
C PHE A 74 5.79 9.79 3.91
N LEU A 75 5.30 9.40 2.75
CA LEU A 75 5.81 9.90 1.48
C LEU A 75 5.59 11.41 1.36
N ALA A 76 4.44 11.91 1.78
CA ALA A 76 4.11 13.32 1.74
C ALA A 76 5.00 14.15 2.68
N GLU A 77 5.17 13.68 3.91
CA GLU A 77 5.99 14.37 4.91
C GLU A 77 7.47 14.47 4.51
N ASN A 78 7.95 13.52 3.74
CA ASN A 78 9.34 13.48 3.28
C ASN A 78 9.51 13.99 1.84
N ASN A 79 8.46 14.52 1.25
CA ASN A 79 8.47 15.09 -0.11
C ASN A 79 8.89 14.08 -1.19
N TYR A 80 8.52 12.83 -1.03
CA TYR A 80 8.79 11.79 -2.02
C TYR A 80 7.80 11.79 -3.18
N ILE A 81 6.67 12.43 -3.04
CA ILE A 81 5.63 12.52 -4.06
C ILE A 81 5.34 13.98 -4.43
N ALA A 82 4.72 14.16 -5.60
CA ALA A 82 4.48 15.48 -6.17
C ALA A 82 3.64 16.38 -5.24
N PRO A 83 3.95 17.69 -5.15
CA PRO A 83 3.21 18.61 -4.28
C PRO A 83 1.70 18.61 -4.51
N THR A 84 1.26 18.43 -5.76
CA THR A 84 -0.17 18.37 -6.08
C THR A 84 -0.86 17.19 -5.39
N MET A 85 -0.17 16.07 -5.26
CA MET A 85 -0.69 14.89 -4.57
C MET A 85 -0.69 15.07 -3.06
N ILE A 86 0.31 15.75 -2.53
CA ILE A 86 0.38 16.08 -1.10
C ILE A 86 -0.79 16.99 -0.72
N GLU A 87 -1.06 17.99 -1.53
CA GLU A 87 -2.15 18.94 -1.31
C GLU A 87 -3.52 18.25 -1.38
N ALA A 88 -3.71 17.35 -2.33
CA ALA A 88 -4.95 16.59 -2.47
C ALA A 88 -5.17 15.63 -1.29
N GLY A 89 -4.11 15.09 -0.72
CA GLY A 89 -4.18 14.13 0.37
C GLY A 89 -4.61 12.74 -0.07
N PHE A 90 -4.57 11.80 0.86
CA PHE A 90 -4.98 10.42 0.60
C PHE A 90 -6.50 10.31 0.58
N SER A 91 -7.02 9.55 -0.39
CA SER A 91 -8.43 9.22 -0.48
C SER A 91 -8.60 7.79 -1.01
N THR A 92 -9.58 7.08 -0.49
CA THR A 92 -9.92 5.74 -0.98
C THR A 92 -10.34 5.74 -2.44
N ASN A 93 -10.79 6.88 -2.95
CA ASN A 93 -11.15 7.03 -4.37
C ASN A 93 -9.92 6.92 -5.30
N MET A 94 -8.72 7.05 -4.77
CA MET A 94 -7.48 6.87 -5.52
C MET A 94 -7.18 5.40 -5.81
N LEU A 95 -7.81 4.48 -5.07
CA LEU A 95 -7.60 3.05 -5.23
C LEU A 95 -8.30 2.53 -6.47
N VAL A 96 -7.53 1.88 -7.34
CA VAL A 96 -8.04 1.22 -8.54
C VAL A 96 -7.95 -0.28 -8.31
N GLU A 97 -9.09 -0.96 -8.35
CA GLU A 97 -9.12 -2.41 -8.19
C GLU A 97 -8.64 -3.09 -9.46
N ILE A 98 -7.65 -3.96 -9.30
CA ILE A 98 -7.10 -4.77 -10.39
C ILE A 98 -7.15 -6.23 -9.94
N GLY A 99 -8.18 -6.94 -10.38
CA GLY A 99 -8.47 -8.29 -9.93
C GLY A 99 -9.22 -8.31 -8.60
N GLU A 100 -9.44 -9.51 -8.06
CA GLU A 100 -10.31 -9.71 -6.91
C GLU A 100 -9.70 -9.23 -5.58
N ASN A 101 -8.38 -9.32 -5.45
CA ASN A 101 -7.71 -9.14 -4.17
C ASN A 101 -6.63 -8.07 -4.21
N ARG A 102 -6.60 -7.25 -5.24
CA ARG A 102 -5.52 -6.30 -5.45
C ARG A 102 -6.07 -4.92 -5.83
N SER A 103 -5.62 -3.91 -5.11
CA SER A 103 -5.93 -2.51 -5.44
C SER A 103 -4.64 -1.71 -5.46
N GLU A 104 -4.55 -0.72 -6.35
CA GLU A 104 -3.35 0.10 -6.45
C GLU A 104 -3.66 1.59 -6.48
N VAL A 105 -2.73 2.38 -5.96
CA VAL A 105 -2.69 3.83 -6.05
C VAL A 105 -1.40 4.21 -6.76
N PHE A 106 -1.53 4.96 -7.84
CA PHE A 106 -0.38 5.46 -8.57
C PHE A 106 -0.04 6.87 -8.12
N LEU A 107 1.22 7.09 -7.73
CA LEU A 107 1.70 8.37 -7.27
C LEU A 107 2.90 8.81 -8.10
N LYS A 108 2.93 10.09 -8.44
CA LYS A 108 4.08 10.66 -9.14
C LYS A 108 5.19 10.95 -8.14
N GLY A 109 6.36 10.34 -8.36
CA GLY A 109 7.54 10.56 -7.51
C GLY A 109 8.25 11.87 -7.83
N THR A 110 9.05 12.33 -6.87
CA THR A 110 9.89 13.54 -7.03
C THR A 110 11.37 13.18 -7.19
N VAL A 111 11.89 12.38 -6.25
CA VAL A 111 13.32 12.02 -6.17
C VAL A 111 13.58 10.59 -6.59
N CYS A 112 12.56 9.82 -6.78
CA CYS A 112 12.56 8.52 -7.42
C CYS A 112 11.57 8.59 -8.59
N LYS A 113 11.49 7.52 -9.38
CA LYS A 113 10.51 7.45 -10.45
C LYS A 113 9.11 7.35 -9.85
N ASP A 114 8.26 6.60 -10.46
CA ASP A 114 6.89 6.45 -9.97
C ASP A 114 6.84 5.69 -8.63
N VAL A 115 5.86 6.02 -7.81
CA VAL A 115 5.58 5.31 -6.57
C VAL A 115 4.17 4.75 -6.66
N GLN A 116 4.03 3.46 -6.36
CA GLN A 116 2.74 2.79 -6.28
C GLN A 116 2.50 2.28 -4.87
N LEU A 117 1.28 2.45 -4.40
CA LEU A 117 0.82 1.80 -3.18
C LEU A 117 -0.10 0.66 -3.57
N ILE A 118 0.19 -0.54 -3.09
CA ILE A 118 -0.58 -1.73 -3.42
C ILE A 118 -1.19 -2.29 -2.14
N LEU A 119 -2.48 -2.57 -2.18
CA LEU A 119 -3.16 -3.30 -1.14
C LEU A 119 -3.62 -4.64 -1.70
N ARG A 120 -3.17 -5.72 -1.09
CA ARG A 120 -3.64 -7.07 -1.38
C ARG A 120 -4.36 -7.62 -0.16
N ASN A 121 -5.40 -8.38 -0.40
CA ASN A 121 -6.17 -9.04 0.66
C ASN A 121 -6.11 -10.55 0.46
N GLY A 122 -5.66 -11.27 1.47
CA GLY A 122 -5.54 -12.71 1.42
C GLY A 122 -4.47 -13.23 2.37
N ASP A 123 -3.95 -14.40 2.08
CA ASP A 123 -2.84 -14.97 2.82
C ASP A 123 -1.57 -14.16 2.56
N ILE A 124 -0.92 -13.72 3.63
CA ILE A 124 0.22 -12.79 3.54
C ILE A 124 1.34 -13.36 2.66
N ILE A 125 1.73 -14.60 2.90
CA ILE A 125 2.85 -15.21 2.17
C ILE A 125 2.48 -15.44 0.71
N ALA A 126 1.29 -15.97 0.45
CA ALA A 126 0.83 -16.27 -0.91
C ALA A 126 0.68 -15.01 -1.74
N GLU A 127 0.06 -13.97 -1.18
CA GLU A 127 -0.16 -12.71 -1.90
C GLU A 127 1.14 -11.95 -2.14
N LEU A 128 2.05 -11.94 -1.17
CA LEU A 128 3.35 -11.30 -1.34
C LEU A 128 4.18 -12.02 -2.41
N ARG A 129 4.14 -13.35 -2.42
CA ARG A 129 4.81 -14.15 -3.43
C ARG A 129 4.27 -13.85 -4.84
N GLU A 130 2.95 -13.73 -4.96
CA GLU A 130 2.32 -13.35 -6.24
C GLU A 130 2.76 -11.96 -6.70
N GLU A 131 2.84 -11.00 -5.78
CA GLU A 131 3.29 -9.66 -6.14
C GLU A 131 4.72 -9.66 -6.66
N VAL A 132 5.62 -10.38 -5.98
CA VAL A 132 7.01 -10.53 -6.40
C VAL A 132 7.10 -11.18 -7.78
N LYS A 133 6.31 -12.22 -8.02
CA LYS A 133 6.31 -12.96 -9.27
C LYS A 133 5.77 -12.12 -10.44
N GLN A 134 4.66 -11.42 -10.23
CA GLN A 134 3.99 -10.65 -11.29
C GLN A 134 4.70 -9.33 -11.59
N GLY A 135 5.27 -8.70 -10.58
CA GLY A 135 5.83 -7.36 -10.70
C GLY A 135 7.24 -7.30 -11.28
N HIS A 136 7.95 -8.40 -11.34
CA HIS A 136 9.32 -8.45 -11.85
C HIS A 136 10.24 -7.43 -11.19
N TYR A 137 10.26 -7.42 -9.86
CA TYR A 137 11.08 -6.50 -9.08
C TYR A 137 12.53 -6.94 -9.07
N ASP A 138 13.45 -5.96 -9.13
CA ASP A 138 14.89 -6.21 -9.04
C ASP A 138 15.33 -6.39 -7.59
N VAL A 139 14.67 -5.69 -6.67
CA VAL A 139 14.97 -5.73 -5.23
C VAL A 139 13.67 -5.78 -4.45
N THR A 140 13.63 -6.62 -3.43
CA THR A 140 12.51 -6.67 -2.49
C THR A 140 13.03 -6.40 -1.08
N ILE A 141 12.44 -5.44 -0.40
CA ILE A 141 12.78 -5.04 0.96
C ILE A 141 11.64 -5.41 1.89
N ILE A 142 11.96 -6.19 2.91
CA ILE A 142 10.99 -6.68 3.88
C ILE A 142 11.31 -6.15 5.26
#